data_814cc09b346880848ce899540edaa419
#
_entry.id   814cc09b346880848ce899540edaa419
#
_cell.length_a   1.000
_cell.length_b   1.000
_cell.length_c   1.000
_cell.angle_alpha   90.00
_cell.angle_beta   90.00
_cell.angle_gamma   90.00
#
_symmetry.space_group_name_H-M   'P 1'
#
loop_
_entity.id
_entity.type
_entity.pdbx_description
1 polymer ?
#
loop_
_entity_poly.entity_id
_entity_poly.type
_entity_poly.pdbx_seq_one_letter_code
_entity_poly.pdbx_strand_id
1 'polypeptide(L)'
;VYKRQLLTYGLETGFFRYANDSSKGDPQTVYSTCMTSLGITTCLFLILVFSFLSPISGALQYGQHQDYIGMIAIIIALDVFSALPFAYLRYRLRPLRFAFLKLLNIALTIIFNLFFLVVCPVIYKNHPDLISWFYRPDYGAGYILVSNVIASFVLLLLLTPEILSLIHISEP
;
A
#
# COMPACT_ATOMS: atom_id res chain seq x y z
N VAL A 1 -9.67 3.16 10.15
CA VAL A 1 -10.61 3.66 9.15
C VAL A 1 -10.32 5.12 8.80
N TYR A 2 -10.19 6.02 9.79
CA TYR A 2 -10.01 7.47 9.56
C TYR A 2 -8.70 7.87 8.86
N LYS A 3 -7.58 7.14 9.07
CA LYS A 3 -6.27 7.48 8.48
C LYS A 3 -6.26 7.35 6.94
N ARG A 4 -6.93 6.33 6.42
CA ARG A 4 -7.12 6.13 4.97
C ARG A 4 -7.98 7.22 4.36
N GLN A 5 -9.05 7.59 5.05
CA GLN A 5 -10.03 8.55 4.57
C GLN A 5 -9.46 9.97 4.48
N LEU A 6 -8.52 10.30 5.38
CA LEU A 6 -7.86 11.59 5.39
C LEU A 6 -6.93 11.79 4.18
N LEU A 7 -6.16 10.76 3.81
CA LEU A 7 -5.22 10.81 2.68
C LEU A 7 -5.90 10.62 1.31
N THR A 8 -7.02 9.92 1.26
CA THR A 8 -7.78 9.77 0.00
C THR A 8 -8.68 10.98 -0.30
N TYR A 9 -8.84 11.93 0.63
CA TYR A 9 -9.68 13.15 0.49
C TYR A 9 -11.11 12.88 -0.03
N GLY A 10 -11.63 11.68 0.19
CA GLY A 10 -12.89 11.28 -0.42
C GLY A 10 -12.81 11.12 -1.95
N LEU A 11 -11.60 11.04 -2.53
CA LEU A 11 -11.41 10.86 -3.98
C LEU A 11 -12.12 9.63 -4.53
N GLU A 12 -12.26 8.58 -3.72
CA GLU A 12 -13.04 7.41 -4.08
C GLU A 12 -14.52 7.76 -4.32
N THR A 13 -15.12 8.52 -3.43
CA THR A 13 -16.50 8.99 -3.57
C THR A 13 -16.62 10.02 -4.69
N GLY A 14 -15.64 10.92 -4.80
CA GLY A 14 -15.52 11.88 -5.90
C GLY A 14 -15.44 11.19 -7.25
N PHE A 15 -14.58 10.18 -7.37
CA PHE A 15 -14.45 9.38 -8.58
C PHE A 15 -15.79 8.77 -9.01
N PHE A 16 -16.51 8.09 -8.11
CA PHE A 16 -17.82 7.51 -8.43
C PHE A 16 -18.84 8.55 -8.87
N ARG A 17 -18.86 9.71 -8.22
CA ARG A 17 -19.77 10.80 -8.56
C ARG A 17 -19.50 11.36 -9.96
N TYR A 18 -18.23 11.62 -10.28
CA TYR A 18 -17.85 12.21 -11.58
C TYR A 18 -17.85 11.17 -12.72
N ALA A 19 -17.47 9.94 -12.45
CA ALA A 19 -17.45 8.86 -13.44
C ALA A 19 -18.87 8.42 -13.87
N ASN A 20 -19.89 8.62 -13.02
CA ASN A 20 -21.28 8.33 -13.36
C ASN A 20 -22.02 9.50 -14.01
N ASP A 21 -21.42 10.69 -14.03
CA ASP A 21 -22.03 11.89 -14.61
C ASP A 21 -21.49 12.10 -16.03
N SER A 22 -22.18 11.56 -17.02
CA SER A 22 -21.80 11.64 -18.45
C SER A 22 -21.69 13.07 -18.98
N SER A 23 -22.14 14.09 -18.25
CA SER A 23 -22.03 15.51 -18.62
C SER A 23 -20.66 16.11 -18.24
N LYS A 24 -19.84 15.43 -17.44
CA LYS A 24 -18.62 15.99 -16.83
C LYS A 24 -17.29 15.43 -17.35
N GLY A 25 -17.33 14.63 -18.40
CA GLY A 25 -16.13 14.13 -19.09
C GLY A 25 -16.02 12.61 -19.11
N ASP A 26 -14.99 12.12 -19.81
CA ASP A 26 -14.68 10.70 -19.90
C ASP A 26 -14.23 10.16 -18.53
N PRO A 27 -14.79 9.03 -18.04
CA PRO A 27 -14.39 8.37 -16.81
C PRO A 27 -12.89 8.09 -16.68
N GLN A 28 -12.21 7.91 -17.82
CA GLN A 28 -10.75 7.70 -17.86
C GLN A 28 -9.97 8.98 -17.49
N THR A 29 -10.40 10.13 -18.01
CA THR A 29 -9.79 11.42 -17.67
C THR A 29 -9.97 11.72 -16.18
N VAL A 30 -11.15 11.44 -15.63
CA VAL A 30 -11.42 11.60 -14.20
C VAL A 30 -10.51 10.69 -13.37
N TYR A 31 -10.36 9.42 -13.80
CA TYR A 31 -9.48 8.47 -13.13
C TYR A 31 -8.02 8.93 -13.15
N SER A 32 -7.49 9.31 -14.31
CA SER A 32 -6.12 9.78 -14.48
C SER A 32 -5.82 11.00 -13.61
N THR A 33 -6.72 11.98 -13.60
CA THR A 33 -6.60 13.19 -12.77
C THR A 33 -6.59 12.84 -11.27
N CYS A 34 -7.51 11.97 -10.83
CA CYS A 34 -7.56 11.52 -9.43
C CYS A 34 -6.28 10.75 -9.06
N MET A 35 -5.78 9.88 -9.95
CA MET A 35 -4.57 9.10 -9.72
C MET A 35 -3.33 9.97 -9.62
N THR A 36 -3.19 10.98 -10.49
CA THR A 36 -2.09 11.95 -10.44
C THR A 36 -2.14 12.77 -9.15
N SER A 37 -3.31 13.29 -8.78
CA SER A 37 -3.49 14.04 -7.53
C SER A 37 -3.14 13.19 -6.32
N LEU A 38 -3.61 11.93 -6.30
CA LEU A 38 -3.32 10.98 -5.22
C LEU A 38 -1.82 10.66 -5.15
N GLY A 39 -1.16 10.50 -6.30
CA GLY A 39 0.28 10.29 -6.39
C GLY A 39 1.07 11.46 -5.79
N ILE A 40 0.73 12.69 -6.18
CA ILE A 40 1.40 13.90 -5.67
C ILE A 40 1.22 14.01 -4.15
N THR A 41 0.00 13.85 -3.64
CA THR A 41 -0.27 13.94 -2.19
C THR A 41 0.40 12.83 -1.40
N THR A 42 0.47 11.61 -1.96
CA THR A 42 1.16 10.47 -1.34
C THR A 42 2.67 10.70 -1.29
N CYS A 43 3.27 11.21 -2.37
CA CYS A 43 4.68 11.57 -2.39
C CYS A 43 4.99 12.69 -1.38
N LEU A 44 4.16 13.73 -1.33
CA LEU A 44 4.31 14.83 -0.38
C LEU A 44 4.19 14.32 1.06
N PHE A 45 3.24 13.43 1.34
CA PHE A 45 3.10 12.77 2.64
C PHE A 45 4.37 12.00 3.03
N LEU A 46 4.93 11.19 2.12
CA LEU A 46 6.17 10.45 2.38
C LEU A 46 7.33 11.39 2.65
N ILE A 47 7.53 12.42 1.80
CA ILE A 47 8.59 13.40 2.00
C ILE A 47 8.47 14.06 3.37
N LEU A 48 7.26 14.45 3.77
CA LEU A 48 7.00 15.07 5.06
C LEU A 48 7.30 14.12 6.21
N VAL A 49 6.82 12.87 6.17
CA VAL A 49 7.09 11.89 7.23
C VAL A 49 8.56 11.57 7.34
N PHE A 50 9.27 11.36 6.20
CA PHE A 50 10.70 11.07 6.23
C PHE A 50 11.55 12.28 6.68
N SER A 51 11.13 13.51 6.35
CA SER A 51 11.80 14.72 6.81
C SER A 51 11.65 14.94 8.32
N PHE A 52 10.52 14.54 8.89
CA PHE A 52 10.22 14.68 10.31
C PHE A 52 10.27 13.35 11.09
N LEU A 53 10.97 12.34 10.56
CA LEU A 53 11.01 11.00 11.15
C LEU A 53 11.53 11.04 12.60
N SER A 54 12.61 11.77 12.85
CA SER A 54 13.25 11.88 14.17
C SER A 54 12.34 12.55 15.21
N PRO A 55 11.74 13.73 14.98
CA PRO A 55 10.80 14.33 15.93
C PRO A 55 9.53 13.50 16.13
N ILE A 56 9.01 12.84 15.08
CA ILE A 56 7.85 11.97 15.19
C ILE A 56 8.16 10.74 16.05
N SER A 57 9.31 10.10 15.86
CA SER A 57 9.73 8.95 16.64
C SER A 57 9.95 9.29 18.10
N GLY A 58 10.49 10.47 18.39
CA GLY A 58 10.65 10.98 19.75
C GLY A 58 9.33 11.23 20.44
N ALA A 59 8.37 11.88 19.75
CA ALA A 59 7.04 12.15 20.27
C ALA A 59 6.22 10.87 20.55
N LEU A 60 6.43 9.82 19.75
CA LEU A 60 5.76 8.52 19.91
C LEU A 60 6.51 7.57 20.86
N GLN A 61 7.63 8.00 21.47
CA GLN A 61 8.51 7.19 22.33
C GLN A 61 9.12 5.96 21.61
N TYR A 62 9.19 5.98 20.27
CA TYR A 62 9.82 4.97 19.41
C TYR A 62 11.20 5.40 18.89
N GLY A 63 11.93 6.19 19.67
CA GLY A 63 13.21 6.76 19.25
C GLY A 63 14.30 5.74 18.81
N GLN A 64 14.22 4.51 19.34
CA GLN A 64 15.13 3.41 18.95
C GLN A 64 14.66 2.63 17.70
N HIS A 65 13.43 2.82 17.24
CA HIS A 65 12.80 2.10 16.13
C HIS A 65 12.16 3.07 15.12
N GLN A 66 12.98 4.00 14.63
CA GLN A 66 12.54 4.98 13.61
C GLN A 66 12.10 4.30 12.30
N ASP A 67 12.73 3.17 11.98
CA ASP A 67 12.41 2.30 10.85
C ASP A 67 10.94 1.81 10.87
N TYR A 68 10.37 1.56 12.05
CA TYR A 68 8.94 1.16 12.16
C TYR A 68 8.01 2.26 11.65
N ILE A 69 8.30 3.51 11.98
CA ILE A 69 7.50 4.65 11.55
C ILE A 69 7.61 4.83 10.04
N GLY A 70 8.83 4.69 9.49
CA GLY A 70 9.05 4.71 8.05
C GLY A 70 8.28 3.61 7.32
N MET A 71 8.31 2.36 7.82
CA MET A 71 7.53 1.25 7.24
C MET A 71 6.02 1.48 7.31
N ILE A 72 5.51 2.00 8.44
CA ILE A 72 4.09 2.33 8.57
C ILE A 72 3.69 3.40 7.55
N ALA A 73 4.53 4.42 7.35
CA ALA A 73 4.28 5.45 6.34
C ALA A 73 4.23 4.86 4.91
N ILE A 74 5.16 3.95 4.58
CA ILE A 74 5.18 3.25 3.29
C ILE A 74 3.93 2.39 3.12
N ILE A 75 3.52 1.62 4.14
CA ILE A 75 2.30 0.81 4.09
C ILE A 75 1.09 1.68 3.81
N ILE A 76 0.95 2.80 4.54
CA ILE A 76 -0.15 3.75 4.33
C ILE A 76 -0.14 4.30 2.91
N ALA A 77 1.04 4.68 2.40
CA ALA A 77 1.19 5.20 1.04
C ALA A 77 0.78 4.19 -0.03
N LEU A 78 1.25 2.94 0.08
CA LEU A 78 0.90 1.85 -0.84
C LEU A 78 -0.61 1.53 -0.79
N ASP A 79 -1.17 1.50 0.40
CA ASP A 79 -2.60 1.24 0.61
C ASP A 79 -3.49 2.35 0.03
N VAL A 80 -3.09 3.61 0.23
CA VAL A 80 -3.79 4.78 -0.33
C VAL A 80 -3.72 4.77 -1.84
N PHE A 81 -2.54 4.53 -2.41
CA PHE A 81 -2.35 4.47 -3.85
C PHE A 81 -3.15 3.33 -4.50
N SER A 82 -3.31 2.20 -3.80
CA SER A 82 -4.12 1.07 -4.25
C SER A 82 -5.64 1.33 -4.17
N ALA A 83 -6.09 2.34 -3.42
CA ALA A 83 -7.51 2.60 -3.20
C ALA A 83 -8.26 2.96 -4.50
N LEU A 84 -7.64 3.79 -5.35
CA LEU A 84 -8.24 4.24 -6.61
C LEU A 84 -8.38 3.11 -7.65
N PRO A 85 -7.37 2.28 -7.93
CA PRO A 85 -7.52 1.09 -8.78
C PRO A 85 -8.62 0.14 -8.28
N PHE A 86 -8.75 -0.02 -6.98
CA PHE A 86 -9.84 -0.81 -6.40
C PHE A 86 -11.21 -0.16 -6.60
N ALA A 87 -11.32 1.16 -6.49
CA ALA A 87 -12.54 1.89 -6.80
C ALA A 87 -12.94 1.72 -8.27
N TYR A 88 -11.96 1.78 -9.16
CA TYR A 88 -12.17 1.57 -10.59
C TYR A 88 -12.61 0.13 -10.93
N LEU A 89 -12.03 -0.90 -10.31
CA LEU A 89 -12.50 -2.28 -10.49
C LEU A 89 -13.96 -2.44 -10.07
N ARG A 90 -14.39 -1.75 -9.02
CA ARG A 90 -15.80 -1.72 -8.60
C ARG A 90 -16.68 -0.97 -9.60
N TYR A 91 -16.21 0.16 -10.12
CA TYR A 91 -16.91 0.92 -11.15
C TYR A 91 -17.14 0.08 -12.42
N ARG A 92 -16.14 -0.67 -12.86
CA ARG A 92 -16.20 -1.60 -14.01
C ARG A 92 -17.03 -2.87 -13.77
N LEU A 93 -17.72 -2.98 -12.63
CA LEU A 93 -18.53 -4.15 -12.26
C LEU A 93 -17.75 -5.48 -12.34
N ARG A 94 -16.48 -5.47 -11.93
CA ARG A 94 -15.62 -6.67 -11.82
C ARG A 94 -15.40 -7.09 -10.37
N PRO A 95 -16.45 -7.47 -9.62
CA PRO A 95 -16.37 -7.73 -8.18
C PRO A 95 -15.50 -8.96 -7.87
N LEU A 96 -15.45 -9.95 -8.75
CA LEU A 96 -14.62 -11.16 -8.55
C LEU A 96 -13.13 -10.83 -8.54
N ARG A 97 -12.65 -9.98 -9.46
CA ARG A 97 -11.24 -9.54 -9.47
C ARG A 97 -10.91 -8.72 -8.23
N PHE A 98 -11.79 -7.81 -7.84
CA PHE A 98 -11.65 -7.04 -6.61
C PHE A 98 -11.54 -7.96 -5.39
N ALA A 99 -12.46 -8.92 -5.23
CA ALA A 99 -12.48 -9.85 -4.11
C ALA A 99 -11.21 -10.73 -4.11
N PHE A 100 -10.81 -11.26 -5.28
CA PHE A 100 -9.63 -12.08 -5.43
C PHE A 100 -8.36 -11.34 -5.00
N LEU A 101 -8.14 -10.11 -5.48
CA LEU A 101 -6.97 -9.31 -5.12
C LEU A 101 -6.95 -8.96 -3.62
N LYS A 102 -8.11 -8.69 -3.03
CA LYS A 102 -8.23 -8.46 -1.58
C LYS A 102 -7.89 -9.71 -0.77
N LEU A 103 -8.42 -10.86 -1.15
CA LEU A 103 -8.12 -12.14 -0.49
C LEU A 103 -6.65 -12.51 -0.66
N LEU A 104 -6.10 -12.29 -1.86
CA LEU A 104 -4.70 -12.54 -2.14
C LEU A 104 -3.78 -11.67 -1.26
N ASN A 105 -4.10 -10.38 -1.09
CA ASN A 105 -3.35 -9.51 -0.19
C ASN A 105 -3.35 -10.02 1.26
N ILE A 106 -4.52 -10.45 1.75
CA ILE A 106 -4.64 -11.04 3.10
C ILE A 106 -3.82 -12.33 3.19
N ALA A 107 -3.94 -13.21 2.20
CA ALA A 107 -3.19 -14.47 2.16
C ALA A 107 -1.67 -14.22 2.15
N LEU A 108 -1.19 -13.29 1.31
CA LEU A 108 0.23 -12.91 1.26
C LEU A 108 0.71 -12.36 2.61
N THR A 109 -0.07 -11.48 3.22
CA THR A 109 0.26 -10.93 4.54
C THR A 109 0.40 -12.06 5.59
N ILE A 110 -0.52 -13.02 5.60
CA ILE A 110 -0.47 -14.15 6.52
C ILE A 110 0.75 -15.05 6.22
N ILE A 111 0.99 -15.36 4.95
CA ILE A 111 2.11 -16.21 4.53
C ILE A 111 3.44 -15.57 4.94
N PHE A 112 3.65 -14.28 4.64
CA PHE A 112 4.86 -13.59 5.03
C PHE A 112 5.02 -13.45 6.55
N ASN A 113 3.92 -13.19 7.28
CA ASN A 113 3.98 -13.17 8.74
C ASN A 113 4.38 -14.53 9.32
N LEU A 114 3.79 -15.63 8.85
CA LEU A 114 4.18 -16.97 9.27
C LEU A 114 5.63 -17.29 8.90
N PHE A 115 6.06 -16.88 7.71
CA PHE A 115 7.43 -17.07 7.28
C PHE A 115 8.41 -16.36 8.22
N PHE A 116 8.24 -15.06 8.45
CA PHE A 116 9.18 -14.30 9.28
C PHE A 116 9.08 -14.61 10.78
N LEU A 117 7.88 -14.89 11.32
CA LEU A 117 7.69 -15.08 12.74
C LEU A 117 7.78 -16.55 13.20
N VAL A 118 7.60 -17.51 12.30
CA VAL A 118 7.64 -18.94 12.65
C VAL A 118 8.79 -19.64 11.95
N VAL A 119 8.87 -19.55 10.63
CA VAL A 119 9.87 -20.30 9.84
C VAL A 119 11.29 -19.75 10.07
N CYS A 120 11.47 -18.42 9.99
CA CYS A 120 12.80 -17.82 10.16
C CYS A 120 13.41 -18.09 11.54
N PRO A 121 12.70 -17.98 12.69
CA PRO A 121 13.26 -18.33 13.99
C PRO A 121 13.68 -19.80 14.10
N VAL A 122 12.90 -20.71 13.51
CA VAL A 122 13.24 -22.14 13.51
C VAL A 122 14.50 -22.43 12.69
N ILE A 123 14.61 -21.81 11.52
CA ILE A 123 15.81 -21.96 10.67
C ILE A 123 17.00 -21.30 11.37
N TYR A 124 16.85 -20.13 11.96
CA TYR A 124 17.92 -19.42 12.67
C TYR A 124 18.47 -20.24 13.84
N LYS A 125 17.63 -20.94 14.57
CA LYS A 125 18.03 -21.81 15.68
C LYS A 125 18.85 -23.02 15.23
N ASN A 126 18.53 -23.57 14.04
CA ASN A 126 19.17 -24.78 13.52
C ASN A 126 20.39 -24.47 12.61
N HIS A 127 20.30 -23.42 11.81
CA HIS A 127 21.30 -23.02 10.80
C HIS A 127 21.40 -21.48 10.73
N PRO A 128 22.06 -20.83 11.70
CA PRO A 128 22.14 -19.37 11.76
C PRO A 128 22.82 -18.77 10.52
N ASP A 129 23.80 -19.46 9.95
CA ASP A 129 24.59 -18.94 8.81
C ASP A 129 23.77 -18.74 7.53
N LEU A 130 22.65 -19.45 7.39
CA LEU A 130 21.80 -19.35 6.18
C LEU A 130 21.00 -18.06 6.10
N ILE A 131 20.58 -17.48 7.23
CA ILE A 131 19.63 -16.37 7.26
C ILE A 131 20.10 -15.18 8.07
N SER A 132 21.29 -15.23 8.67
CA SER A 132 21.85 -14.14 9.49
C SER A 132 22.03 -12.82 8.72
N TRP A 133 22.12 -12.88 7.38
CA TRP A 133 22.27 -11.69 6.54
C TRP A 133 20.99 -10.84 6.44
N PHE A 134 19.79 -11.39 6.64
CA PHE A 134 18.51 -10.66 6.57
C PHE A 134 17.64 -10.81 7.82
N TYR A 135 17.86 -11.86 8.62
CA TYR A 135 17.07 -12.12 9.82
C TYR A 135 17.81 -11.76 11.10
N ARG A 136 17.17 -10.93 11.92
CA ARG A 136 17.67 -10.53 13.26
C ARG A 136 16.62 -10.89 14.30
N PRO A 137 16.92 -11.73 15.30
CA PRO A 137 15.96 -12.14 16.33
C PRO A 137 15.35 -10.95 17.10
N ASP A 138 16.15 -9.91 17.29
CA ASP A 138 15.77 -8.72 18.08
C ASP A 138 14.76 -7.80 17.36
N TYR A 139 14.54 -8.02 16.05
CA TYR A 139 13.67 -7.15 15.25
C TYR A 139 12.18 -7.40 15.49
N GLY A 140 11.80 -8.57 16.02
CA GLY A 140 10.47 -8.94 16.54
C GLY A 140 9.30 -8.44 15.71
N ALA A 141 8.56 -7.48 16.29
CA ALA A 141 7.37 -6.89 15.66
C ALA A 141 7.64 -6.18 14.32
N GLY A 142 8.89 -5.78 14.03
CA GLY A 142 9.26 -5.18 12.75
C GLY A 142 8.99 -6.10 11.57
N TYR A 143 9.10 -7.42 11.72
CA TYR A 143 8.79 -8.37 10.66
C TYR A 143 7.32 -8.39 10.26
N ILE A 144 6.40 -8.03 11.15
CA ILE A 144 4.99 -7.84 10.81
C ILE A 144 4.85 -6.66 9.84
N LEU A 145 5.57 -5.58 10.09
CA LEU A 145 5.58 -4.42 9.20
C LEU A 145 6.21 -4.73 7.85
N VAL A 146 7.35 -5.44 7.84
CA VAL A 146 8.01 -5.91 6.62
C VAL A 146 7.06 -6.77 5.79
N SER A 147 6.37 -7.73 6.42
CA SER A 147 5.39 -8.59 5.75
C SER A 147 4.27 -7.78 5.08
N ASN A 148 3.75 -6.77 5.78
CA ASN A 148 2.72 -5.89 5.25
C ASN A 148 3.24 -5.03 4.09
N VAL A 149 4.46 -4.47 4.19
CA VAL A 149 5.08 -3.71 3.09
C VAL A 149 5.19 -4.59 1.85
N ILE A 150 5.72 -5.81 1.98
CA ILE A 150 5.90 -6.73 0.86
C ILE A 150 4.54 -7.10 0.26
N ALA A 151 3.55 -7.45 1.08
CA ALA A 151 2.22 -7.81 0.61
C ALA A 151 1.53 -6.66 -0.14
N SER A 152 1.59 -5.43 0.40
CA SER A 152 1.02 -4.24 -0.24
C SER A 152 1.76 -3.87 -1.53
N PHE A 153 3.08 -4.06 -1.57
CA PHE A 153 3.87 -3.83 -2.78
C PHE A 153 3.54 -4.84 -3.89
N VAL A 154 3.47 -6.14 -3.56
CA VAL A 154 3.05 -7.19 -4.50
C VAL A 154 1.64 -6.91 -5.02
N LEU A 155 0.73 -6.51 -4.15
CA LEU A 155 -0.62 -6.12 -4.54
C LEU A 155 -0.62 -4.97 -5.55
N LEU A 156 0.19 -3.93 -5.32
CA LEU A 156 0.32 -2.81 -6.24
C LEU A 156 0.86 -3.25 -7.60
N LEU A 157 1.86 -4.14 -7.62
CA LEU A 157 2.38 -4.72 -8.88
C LEU A 157 1.29 -5.49 -9.64
N LEU A 158 0.43 -6.24 -8.94
CA LEU A 158 -0.69 -6.96 -9.55
C LEU A 158 -1.80 -6.02 -10.06
N LEU A 159 -1.91 -4.82 -9.50
CA LEU A 159 -2.82 -3.77 -9.98
C LEU A 159 -2.24 -2.97 -11.15
N THR A 160 -0.93 -3.02 -11.38
CA THR A 160 -0.24 -2.26 -12.44
C THR A 160 -0.85 -2.48 -13.84
N PRO A 161 -1.17 -3.71 -14.30
CA PRO A 161 -1.80 -3.90 -15.60
C PRO A 161 -3.17 -3.21 -15.73
N GLU A 162 -3.94 -3.11 -14.65
CA GLU A 162 -5.20 -2.36 -14.67
C GLU A 162 -4.94 -0.84 -14.75
N ILE A 163 -3.89 -0.35 -14.08
CA ILE A 163 -3.48 1.06 -14.12
C ILE A 163 -2.96 1.41 -15.52
N LEU A 164 -2.07 0.60 -16.08
CA LEU A 164 -1.46 0.85 -17.40
C LEU A 164 -2.48 0.73 -18.55
N SER A 165 -3.40 -0.24 -18.49
CA SER A 165 -4.45 -0.38 -19.50
C SER A 165 -5.34 0.86 -19.61
N LEU A 166 -5.43 1.63 -18.52
CA LEU A 166 -6.21 2.85 -18.44
C LEU A 166 -5.45 4.08 -18.98
N ILE A 167 -4.15 4.12 -18.76
CA ILE A 167 -3.30 5.22 -19.21
C ILE A 167 -3.04 5.09 -20.73
N HIS A 168 -2.87 3.87 -21.23
CA HIS A 168 -2.48 3.63 -22.64
C HIS A 168 -3.65 3.71 -23.63
N ILE A 169 -4.92 3.61 -23.16
CA ILE A 169 -6.11 3.78 -24.02
C ILE A 169 -6.44 5.27 -24.25
N SER A 170 -5.79 6.17 -23.53
CA SER A 170 -6.01 7.63 -23.64
C SER A 170 -5.17 8.31 -24.73
N GLU A 171 -4.40 7.58 -25.54
CA GLU A 171 -3.78 8.16 -26.75
C GLU A 171 -4.68 7.92 -27.97
N PRO A 172 -5.11 8.98 -28.67
CA PRO A 172 -5.91 8.89 -29.87
C PRO A 172 -5.11 8.35 -31.07
#